data_1872a66a4cd1692c40d7f0d8ff315b09
#
_entry.id   1872a66a4cd1692c40d7f0d8ff315b09
#
_cell.length_a   1.000
_cell.length_b   1.000
_cell.length_c   1.000
_cell.angle_alpha   90.00
_cell.angle_beta   90.00
_cell.angle_gamma   90.00
#
_symmetry.space_group_name_H-M   'P 1'
#
loop_
_entity.id
_entity.type
_entity.pdbx_description
1 polymer ?
#
loop_
_entity_poly.entity_id
_entity_poly.type
_entity_poly.pdbx_seq_one_letter_code
_entity_poly.pdbx_strand_id
1 'polypeptide(L)'
;MKIIVIGGTGLIGTKLASKLRQKGHEVVPAAPSTGVNTITGEGLDKALSGAEIVVDVANSPSFEDRAVLTFFETSGRNLLAAEAAAKVRHHVALSIVGTDRLPENGYFRAKLAQENLIRASKIPYTILRATQFFEFVGGIVDSSSDGQIVRLSPALFQPVASDDVAGALADVTLGAPVNGIVELAGPETFSLDEFARKYLIATKDPRRVAADIHARYFGAELDDQSLTPGKNPRLGSVRFEDWLTGLRR
;
A
#
# COMPACT_ATOMS: atom_id res chain seq x y z
N MET A 1 22.20 1.24 10.19
CA MET A 1 21.16 2.24 10.46
C MET A 1 20.08 1.58 11.31
N LYS A 2 19.47 2.35 12.21
CA LYS A 2 18.27 1.94 12.92
C LYS A 2 17.03 2.41 12.15
N ILE A 3 16.21 1.46 11.72
CA ILE A 3 15.02 1.67 10.87
C ILE A 3 13.78 1.19 11.63
N ILE A 4 12.79 2.05 11.78
CA ILE A 4 11.51 1.70 12.39
C ILE A 4 10.49 1.46 11.29
N VAL A 5 9.79 0.34 11.35
CA VAL A 5 8.73 0.01 10.38
C VAL A 5 7.39 0.06 11.10
N ILE A 6 6.63 1.14 10.90
CA ILE A 6 5.26 1.28 11.40
C ILE A 6 4.33 0.40 10.56
N GLY A 7 3.49 -0.40 11.22
CA GLY A 7 2.78 -1.51 10.55
C GLY A 7 3.68 -2.73 10.29
N GLY A 8 4.80 -2.84 11.04
CA GLY A 8 5.86 -3.80 10.84
C GLY A 8 5.47 -5.28 11.00
N THR A 9 4.28 -5.56 11.54
CA THR A 9 3.73 -6.92 11.69
C THR A 9 2.74 -7.32 10.58
N GLY A 10 2.41 -6.39 9.68
CA GLY A 10 1.52 -6.63 8.54
C GLY A 10 2.21 -7.29 7.35
N LEU A 11 1.43 -7.49 6.26
CA LEU A 11 1.89 -8.14 5.03
C LEU A 11 3.17 -7.51 4.46
N ILE A 12 3.17 -6.22 4.25
CA ILE A 12 4.33 -5.51 3.71
C ILE A 12 5.42 -5.33 4.77
N GLY A 13 5.02 -4.99 5.99
CA GLY A 13 5.96 -4.70 7.09
C GLY A 13 6.89 -5.86 7.43
N THR A 14 6.37 -7.08 7.49
CA THR A 14 7.16 -8.29 7.77
C THR A 14 8.16 -8.61 6.64
N LYS A 15 7.72 -8.51 5.39
CA LYS A 15 8.58 -8.71 4.21
C LYS A 15 9.67 -7.66 4.13
N LEU A 16 9.33 -6.39 4.34
CA LEU A 16 10.27 -5.28 4.35
C LEU A 16 11.30 -5.43 5.47
N ALA A 17 10.85 -5.71 6.70
CA ALA A 17 11.74 -5.91 7.84
C ALA A 17 12.75 -7.04 7.59
N SER A 18 12.32 -8.14 6.98
CA SER A 18 13.20 -9.25 6.59
C SER A 18 14.26 -8.79 5.58
N LYS A 19 13.85 -8.11 4.51
CA LYS A 19 14.76 -7.62 3.46
C LYS A 19 15.80 -6.63 4.01
N LEU A 20 15.39 -5.70 4.87
CA LEU A 20 16.29 -4.72 5.47
C LEU A 20 17.27 -5.35 6.47
N ARG A 21 16.83 -6.36 7.25
CA ARG A 21 17.72 -7.12 8.15
C ARG A 21 18.77 -7.92 7.38
N GLN A 22 18.40 -8.55 6.26
CA GLN A 22 19.33 -9.26 5.38
C GLN A 22 20.41 -8.34 4.81
N LYS A 23 20.11 -7.03 4.68
CA LYS A 23 21.08 -6.00 4.26
C LYS A 23 21.90 -5.42 5.45
N GLY A 24 21.81 -6.01 6.65
CA GLY A 24 22.61 -5.65 7.84
C GLY A 24 22.11 -4.46 8.63
N HIS A 25 20.82 -4.09 8.51
CA HIS A 25 20.24 -2.97 9.29
C HIS A 25 19.55 -3.46 10.55
N GLU A 26 19.57 -2.62 11.60
CA GLU A 26 18.75 -2.80 12.79
C GLU A 26 17.31 -2.38 12.45
N VAL A 27 16.37 -3.33 12.48
CA VAL A 27 14.98 -3.08 12.10
C VAL A 27 14.05 -3.39 13.26
N VAL A 28 13.30 -2.38 13.69
CA VAL A 28 12.30 -2.49 14.76
C VAL A 28 10.91 -2.45 14.14
N PRO A 29 10.17 -3.57 14.13
CA PRO A 29 8.77 -3.58 13.72
C PRO A 29 7.93 -2.94 14.82
N ALA A 30 7.17 -1.91 14.48
CA ALA A 30 6.31 -1.15 15.37
C ALA A 30 4.84 -1.33 14.97
N ALA A 31 4.04 -1.81 15.90
CA ALA A 31 2.60 -2.05 15.74
C ALA A 31 1.93 -2.11 17.14
N PRO A 32 0.60 -2.03 17.25
CA PRO A 32 -0.07 -2.21 18.54
C PRO A 32 0.32 -3.51 19.25
N SER A 33 0.50 -4.61 18.52
CA SER A 33 0.95 -5.89 19.06
C SER A 33 2.39 -5.88 19.62
N THR A 34 3.19 -4.87 19.28
CA THR A 34 4.55 -4.65 19.81
C THR A 34 4.63 -3.47 20.78
N GLY A 35 3.49 -2.94 21.24
CA GLY A 35 3.41 -1.84 22.20
C GLY A 35 3.62 -0.46 21.58
N VAL A 36 3.41 -0.30 20.28
CA VAL A 36 3.49 1.00 19.58
C VAL A 36 2.17 1.31 18.90
N ASN A 37 1.48 2.34 19.36
CA ASN A 37 0.20 2.77 18.81
C ASN A 37 0.27 4.21 18.29
N THR A 38 0.20 4.37 16.98
CA THR A 38 0.27 5.69 16.33
C THR A 38 -0.98 6.54 16.55
N ILE A 39 -2.12 5.94 16.91
CA ILE A 39 -3.36 6.69 17.20
C ILE A 39 -3.28 7.35 18.58
N THR A 40 -2.79 6.66 19.59
CA THR A 40 -2.67 7.18 20.96
C THR A 40 -1.33 7.85 21.25
N GLY A 41 -0.32 7.61 20.40
CA GLY A 41 1.07 8.02 20.63
C GLY A 41 1.85 7.07 21.57
N GLU A 42 1.18 6.06 22.12
CA GLU A 42 1.81 5.12 23.06
C GLU A 42 3.00 4.38 22.42
N GLY A 43 4.13 4.38 23.11
CA GLY A 43 5.35 3.70 22.70
C GLY A 43 6.14 4.37 21.57
N LEU A 44 5.64 5.44 20.92
CA LEU A 44 6.32 6.10 19.81
C LEU A 44 7.69 6.65 20.20
N ASP A 45 7.78 7.43 21.28
CA ASP A 45 9.04 8.06 21.71
C ASP A 45 10.12 7.02 21.98
N LYS A 46 9.74 5.92 22.64
CA LYS A 46 10.66 4.82 22.91
C LYS A 46 11.11 4.10 21.64
N ALA A 47 10.19 3.81 20.73
CA ALA A 47 10.49 3.15 19.47
C ALA A 47 11.40 3.99 18.57
N LEU A 48 11.15 5.30 18.51
CA LEU A 48 11.86 6.24 17.64
C LEU A 48 13.20 6.72 18.24
N SER A 49 13.49 6.41 19.50
CA SER A 49 14.78 6.78 20.11
C SER A 49 15.96 6.22 19.32
N GLY A 50 16.80 7.12 18.77
CA GLY A 50 17.93 6.78 17.91
C GLY A 50 17.57 6.25 16.52
N ALA A 51 16.32 6.37 16.10
CA ALA A 51 15.89 6.03 14.75
C ALA A 51 16.49 7.00 13.73
N GLU A 52 17.00 6.46 12.64
CA GLU A 52 17.49 7.24 11.51
C GLU A 52 16.45 7.37 10.42
N ILE A 53 15.68 6.30 10.19
CA ILE A 53 14.67 6.19 9.14
C ILE A 53 13.38 5.60 9.72
N VAL A 54 12.25 6.13 9.32
CA VAL A 54 10.93 5.56 9.58
C VAL A 54 10.27 5.17 8.28
N VAL A 55 9.72 3.96 8.23
CA VAL A 55 8.92 3.48 7.09
C VAL A 55 7.50 3.22 7.56
N ASP A 56 6.55 4.00 7.06
CA ASP A 56 5.14 3.87 7.40
C ASP A 56 4.41 3.01 6.35
N VAL A 57 4.11 1.79 6.74
CA VAL A 57 3.28 0.84 5.98
C VAL A 57 2.03 0.44 6.77
N ALA A 58 1.64 1.26 7.76
CA ALA A 58 0.42 1.03 8.52
C ALA A 58 -0.83 1.17 7.64
N ASN A 59 -1.86 0.41 7.99
CA ASN A 59 -3.16 0.50 7.35
C ASN A 59 -4.26 0.60 8.40
N SER A 60 -5.38 1.22 8.02
CA SER A 60 -6.57 1.32 8.87
C SER A 60 -7.20 -0.06 9.09
N PRO A 61 -7.67 -0.37 10.30
CA PRO A 61 -8.45 -1.57 10.56
C PRO A 61 -9.89 -1.47 10.01
N SER A 62 -10.34 -0.28 9.61
CA SER A 62 -11.65 -0.03 9.02
C SER A 62 -11.52 0.70 7.69
N PHE A 63 -12.37 0.35 6.72
CA PHE A 63 -12.48 1.02 5.42
C PHE A 63 -13.72 1.95 5.33
N GLU A 64 -14.43 2.15 6.44
CA GLU A 64 -15.50 3.13 6.52
C GLU A 64 -14.89 4.53 6.36
N ASP A 65 -15.48 5.39 5.53
CA ASP A 65 -14.92 6.66 5.06
C ASP A 65 -14.40 7.56 6.17
N ARG A 66 -15.19 7.77 7.22
CA ARG A 66 -14.80 8.63 8.34
C ARG A 66 -13.72 7.98 9.21
N ALA A 67 -13.85 6.70 9.45
CA ALA A 67 -12.91 5.96 10.28
C ALA A 67 -11.52 5.87 9.63
N VAL A 68 -11.46 5.58 8.32
CA VAL A 68 -10.19 5.50 7.59
C VAL A 68 -9.51 6.85 7.48
N LEU A 69 -10.26 7.94 7.24
CA LEU A 69 -9.70 9.29 7.22
C LEU A 69 -9.15 9.69 8.59
N THR A 70 -9.93 9.50 9.66
CA THR A 70 -9.51 9.78 11.04
C THR A 70 -8.25 9.00 11.39
N PHE A 71 -8.15 7.72 10.97
CA PHE A 71 -6.97 6.90 11.21
C PHE A 71 -5.72 7.54 10.59
N PHE A 72 -5.71 7.81 9.29
CA PHE A 72 -4.52 8.32 8.61
C PHE A 72 -4.16 9.74 9.04
N GLU A 73 -5.14 10.59 9.33
CA GLU A 73 -4.86 11.93 9.86
C GLU A 73 -4.26 11.89 11.27
N THR A 74 -4.85 11.11 12.18
CA THR A 74 -4.40 11.05 13.57
C THR A 74 -3.04 10.36 13.68
N SER A 75 -2.90 9.18 13.06
CA SER A 75 -1.63 8.44 13.07
C SER A 75 -0.52 9.25 12.40
N GLY A 76 -0.80 9.89 11.26
CA GLY A 76 0.17 10.71 10.55
C GLY A 76 0.67 11.89 11.38
N ARG A 77 -0.25 12.66 12.03
CA ARG A 77 0.14 13.78 12.90
C ARG A 77 1.00 13.32 14.07
N ASN A 78 0.58 12.28 14.78
CA ASN A 78 1.33 11.76 15.93
C ASN A 78 2.70 11.24 15.52
N LEU A 79 2.77 10.48 14.44
CA LEU A 79 4.01 9.89 13.94
C LEU A 79 5.00 10.98 13.51
N LEU A 80 4.57 11.93 12.67
CA LEU A 80 5.44 13.02 12.18
C LEU A 80 5.91 13.93 13.32
N ALA A 81 5.09 14.18 14.34
CA ALA A 81 5.50 14.94 15.53
C ALA A 81 6.59 14.20 16.32
N ALA A 82 6.43 12.90 16.53
CA ALA A 82 7.41 12.06 17.22
C ALA A 82 8.71 11.92 16.42
N GLU A 83 8.63 11.80 15.10
CA GLU A 83 9.80 11.77 14.19
C GLU A 83 10.58 13.08 14.23
N ALA A 84 9.90 14.22 14.23
CA ALA A 84 10.54 15.52 14.34
C ALA A 84 11.30 15.66 15.67
N ALA A 85 10.71 15.22 16.79
CA ALA A 85 11.34 15.20 18.11
C ALA A 85 12.56 14.27 18.14
N ALA A 86 12.47 13.11 17.51
CA ALA A 86 13.55 12.12 17.40
C ALA A 86 14.64 12.50 16.36
N LYS A 87 14.44 13.56 15.58
CA LYS A 87 15.32 14.03 14.49
C LYS A 87 15.52 12.95 13.40
N VAL A 88 14.46 12.26 13.04
CA VAL A 88 14.45 11.29 11.93
C VAL A 88 14.88 11.99 10.65
N ARG A 89 15.75 11.33 9.89
CA ARG A 89 16.36 11.92 8.68
C ARG A 89 15.65 11.55 7.39
N HIS A 90 14.80 10.53 7.41
CA HIS A 90 14.04 10.09 6.25
C HIS A 90 12.73 9.42 6.68
N HIS A 91 11.61 9.99 6.26
CA HIS A 91 10.30 9.35 6.35
C HIS A 91 9.96 8.69 5.01
N VAL A 92 9.68 7.42 5.02
CA VAL A 92 9.21 6.68 3.83
C VAL A 92 7.77 6.25 4.07
N ALA A 93 6.86 6.53 3.15
CA ALA A 93 5.48 6.10 3.26
C ALA A 93 5.07 5.23 2.07
N LEU A 94 4.36 4.14 2.34
CA LEU A 94 3.64 3.39 1.32
C LEU A 94 2.28 4.05 1.07
N SER A 95 2.04 4.45 -0.16
CA SER A 95 0.78 5.00 -0.64
C SER A 95 0.28 4.20 -1.86
N ILE A 96 -0.74 4.70 -2.52
CA ILE A 96 -1.41 3.99 -3.60
C ILE A 96 -1.46 4.87 -4.86
N VAL A 97 -1.24 4.27 -6.02
CA VAL A 97 -1.44 4.93 -7.31
C VAL A 97 -2.91 5.31 -7.48
N GLY A 98 -3.18 6.52 -7.94
CA GLY A 98 -4.55 7.01 -8.14
C GLY A 98 -5.17 7.76 -6.96
N THR A 99 -4.44 7.99 -5.84
CA THR A 99 -4.98 8.74 -4.67
C THR A 99 -5.57 10.10 -5.03
N ASP A 100 -5.06 10.74 -6.05
CA ASP A 100 -5.48 12.05 -6.55
C ASP A 100 -6.49 11.97 -7.72
N ARG A 101 -6.80 10.77 -8.19
CA ARG A 101 -7.70 10.53 -9.33
C ARG A 101 -9.06 9.95 -8.95
N LEU A 102 -9.19 9.38 -7.75
CA LEU A 102 -10.41 8.71 -7.26
C LEU A 102 -10.94 9.39 -5.98
N PRO A 103 -11.36 10.67 -6.04
CA PRO A 103 -11.80 11.41 -4.86
C PRO A 103 -13.11 10.88 -4.25
N GLU A 104 -13.90 10.11 -4.99
CA GLU A 104 -15.14 9.49 -4.49
C GLU A 104 -14.85 8.32 -3.54
N ASN A 105 -13.67 7.71 -3.62
CA ASN A 105 -13.29 6.60 -2.75
C ASN A 105 -12.68 7.12 -1.44
N GLY A 106 -13.29 6.77 -0.29
CA GLY A 106 -12.87 7.24 1.04
C GLY A 106 -11.45 6.84 1.41
N TYR A 107 -11.03 5.63 1.03
CA TYR A 107 -9.67 5.16 1.29
C TYR A 107 -8.62 5.98 0.51
N PHE A 108 -8.87 6.29 -0.76
CA PHE A 108 -7.97 7.11 -1.57
C PHE A 108 -7.88 8.53 -1.03
N ARG A 109 -9.02 9.13 -0.61
CA ARG A 109 -9.02 10.43 0.08
C ARG A 109 -8.17 10.40 1.36
N ALA A 110 -8.30 9.37 2.15
CA ALA A 110 -7.55 9.21 3.39
C ALA A 110 -6.04 9.06 3.14
N LYS A 111 -5.64 8.31 2.11
CA LYS A 111 -4.24 8.21 1.70
C LYS A 111 -3.70 9.54 1.16
N LEU A 112 -4.48 10.28 0.40
CA LEU A 112 -4.10 11.62 -0.04
C LEU A 112 -3.92 12.59 1.14
N ALA A 113 -4.78 12.51 2.16
CA ALA A 113 -4.63 13.29 3.39
C ALA A 113 -3.31 12.95 4.11
N GLN A 114 -2.94 11.66 4.23
CA GLN A 114 -1.64 11.24 4.76
C GLN A 114 -0.48 11.83 3.96
N GLU A 115 -0.52 11.73 2.62
CA GLU A 115 0.53 12.30 1.76
C GLU A 115 0.67 13.82 1.95
N ASN A 116 -0.45 14.54 2.12
CA ASN A 116 -0.43 15.98 2.35
C ASN A 116 0.20 16.35 3.69
N LEU A 117 -0.04 15.56 4.76
CA LEU A 117 0.63 15.74 6.04
C LEU A 117 2.14 15.53 5.92
N ILE A 118 2.58 14.49 5.20
CA ILE A 118 3.99 14.21 4.95
C ILE A 118 4.65 15.37 4.19
N ARG A 119 4.04 15.84 3.12
CA ARG A 119 4.55 16.98 2.32
C ARG A 119 4.63 18.28 3.11
N ALA A 120 3.69 18.51 4.05
CA ALA A 120 3.68 19.69 4.91
C ALA A 120 4.70 19.58 6.06
N SER A 121 5.22 18.40 6.34
CA SER A 121 6.26 18.19 7.34
C SER A 121 7.60 18.76 6.85
N LYS A 122 8.51 19.02 7.79
CA LYS A 122 9.90 19.44 7.47
C LYS A 122 10.86 18.25 7.41
N ILE A 123 10.36 17.04 7.53
CA ILE A 123 11.16 15.81 7.51
C ILE A 123 11.41 15.43 6.04
N PRO A 124 12.67 15.16 5.64
CA PRO A 124 12.94 14.65 4.30
C PRO A 124 12.18 13.33 4.07
N TYR A 125 11.55 13.19 2.91
CA TYR A 125 10.63 12.07 2.69
C TYR A 125 10.71 11.43 1.30
N THR A 126 10.20 10.21 1.20
CA THR A 126 9.87 9.54 -0.07
C THR A 126 8.52 8.84 0.07
N ILE A 127 7.58 9.16 -0.80
CA ILE A 127 6.29 8.46 -0.87
C ILE A 127 6.37 7.45 -2.01
N LEU A 128 6.27 6.16 -1.70
CA LEU A 128 6.13 5.10 -2.69
C LEU A 128 4.64 4.86 -2.93
N ARG A 129 4.12 5.27 -4.09
CA ARG A 129 2.78 4.89 -4.54
C ARG A 129 2.89 3.57 -5.30
N ALA A 130 2.33 2.51 -4.74
CA ALA A 130 2.20 1.23 -5.44
C ALA A 130 0.83 1.11 -6.08
N THR A 131 0.74 0.40 -7.19
CA THR A 131 -0.56 -0.07 -7.72
C THR A 131 -1.15 -1.14 -6.78
N GLN A 132 -2.35 -1.62 -7.07
CA GLN A 132 -3.05 -2.61 -6.24
C GLN A 132 -2.25 -3.92 -6.19
N PHE A 133 -2.32 -4.61 -5.04
CA PHE A 133 -1.54 -5.84 -4.85
C PHE A 133 -2.29 -7.06 -5.37
N PHE A 134 -1.55 -8.03 -5.87
CA PHE A 134 -2.12 -9.35 -6.25
C PHE A 134 -2.89 -9.98 -5.10
N GLU A 135 -2.39 -9.83 -3.87
CA GLU A 135 -2.95 -10.41 -2.64
C GLU A 135 -4.36 -9.91 -2.31
N PHE A 136 -4.79 -8.79 -2.90
CA PHE A 136 -6.14 -8.25 -2.68
C PHE A 136 -7.17 -8.69 -3.73
N VAL A 137 -6.77 -9.49 -4.72
CA VAL A 137 -7.68 -9.94 -5.78
C VAL A 137 -8.93 -10.65 -5.25
N GLY A 138 -8.78 -11.48 -4.22
CA GLY A 138 -9.92 -12.15 -3.57
C GLY A 138 -10.92 -11.15 -3.00
N GLY A 139 -10.44 -10.13 -2.28
CA GLY A 139 -11.29 -9.07 -1.72
C GLY A 139 -11.99 -8.23 -2.81
N ILE A 140 -11.33 -7.97 -3.94
CA ILE A 140 -11.94 -7.27 -5.08
C ILE A 140 -13.09 -8.12 -5.66
N VAL A 141 -12.84 -9.40 -5.87
CA VAL A 141 -13.84 -10.37 -6.35
C VAL A 141 -15.03 -10.45 -5.40
N ASP A 142 -14.77 -10.58 -4.11
CA ASP A 142 -15.83 -10.73 -3.08
C ASP A 142 -16.69 -9.47 -2.95
N SER A 143 -16.08 -8.29 -2.98
CA SER A 143 -16.80 -7.01 -2.89
C SER A 143 -17.65 -6.70 -4.12
N SER A 144 -17.37 -7.34 -5.26
CA SER A 144 -18.05 -7.11 -6.55
C SER A 144 -18.99 -8.25 -6.93
N SER A 145 -19.24 -9.19 -6.00
CA SER A 145 -20.05 -10.39 -6.24
C SER A 145 -21.50 -10.19 -5.73
N ASP A 146 -22.47 -10.56 -6.55
CA ASP A 146 -23.88 -10.68 -6.19
C ASP A 146 -24.31 -12.18 -6.11
N GLY A 147 -23.52 -13.00 -5.46
CA GLY A 147 -23.69 -14.44 -5.36
C GLY A 147 -22.84 -15.18 -6.39
N GLN A 148 -23.37 -15.47 -7.59
CA GLN A 148 -22.66 -16.24 -8.62
C GLN A 148 -21.99 -15.40 -9.71
N ILE A 149 -22.28 -14.11 -9.75
CA ILE A 149 -21.75 -13.20 -10.77
C ILE A 149 -20.90 -12.13 -10.10
N VAL A 150 -19.68 -11.98 -10.56
CA VAL A 150 -18.75 -10.90 -10.18
C VAL A 150 -18.80 -9.85 -11.29
N ARG A 151 -19.30 -8.64 -10.97
CA ARG A 151 -19.41 -7.53 -11.93
C ARG A 151 -18.24 -6.58 -11.76
N LEU A 152 -17.42 -6.45 -12.80
CA LEU A 152 -16.20 -5.62 -12.75
C LEU A 152 -16.09 -4.75 -13.99
N SER A 153 -15.55 -3.55 -13.80
CA SER A 153 -15.19 -2.66 -14.90
C SER A 153 -14.12 -3.29 -15.78
N PRO A 154 -14.19 -3.14 -17.12
CA PRO A 154 -13.11 -3.52 -18.02
C PRO A 154 -11.96 -2.50 -18.04
N ALA A 155 -11.97 -1.48 -17.18
CA ALA A 155 -10.90 -0.49 -17.09
C ALA A 155 -9.54 -1.12 -16.80
N LEU A 156 -8.48 -0.47 -17.31
CA LEU A 156 -7.12 -0.96 -17.18
C LEU A 156 -6.63 -0.94 -15.72
N PHE A 157 -5.82 -1.93 -15.41
CA PHE A 157 -5.34 -2.23 -14.08
C PHE A 157 -3.94 -2.85 -14.18
N GLN A 158 -2.97 -2.37 -13.40
CA GLN A 158 -1.59 -2.86 -13.47
C GLN A 158 -1.08 -3.30 -12.09
N PRO A 159 -1.61 -4.41 -11.55
CA PRO A 159 -1.36 -4.83 -10.18
C PRO A 159 0.06 -5.35 -9.97
N VAL A 160 0.54 -5.34 -8.72
CA VAL A 160 1.90 -5.67 -8.32
C VAL A 160 1.92 -6.70 -7.18
N ALA A 161 2.93 -7.57 -7.13
CA ALA A 161 3.14 -8.49 -6.00
C ALA A 161 3.63 -7.75 -4.76
N SER A 162 3.17 -8.14 -3.57
CA SER A 162 3.64 -7.57 -2.30
C SER A 162 5.15 -7.76 -2.06
N ASP A 163 5.75 -8.78 -2.65
CA ASP A 163 7.21 -9.00 -2.59
C ASP A 163 8.00 -7.94 -3.36
N ASP A 164 7.51 -7.52 -4.54
CA ASP A 164 8.09 -6.42 -5.30
C ASP A 164 7.91 -5.08 -4.57
N VAL A 165 6.73 -4.87 -3.93
CA VAL A 165 6.49 -3.68 -3.09
C VAL A 165 7.48 -3.59 -1.94
N ALA A 166 7.69 -4.70 -1.22
CA ALA A 166 8.67 -4.74 -0.13
C ALA A 166 10.11 -4.54 -0.63
N GLY A 167 10.43 -5.02 -1.83
CA GLY A 167 11.72 -4.78 -2.50
C GLY A 167 11.93 -3.30 -2.81
N ALA A 168 10.96 -2.69 -3.49
CA ALA A 168 11.01 -1.27 -3.85
C ALA A 168 11.04 -0.36 -2.61
N LEU A 169 10.28 -0.69 -1.55
CA LEU A 169 10.35 0.01 -0.27
C LEU A 169 11.75 -0.08 0.35
N ALA A 170 12.37 -1.27 0.33
CA ALA A 170 13.74 -1.42 0.85
C ALA A 170 14.73 -0.52 0.07
N ASP A 171 14.61 -0.46 -1.24
CA ASP A 171 15.49 0.35 -2.08
C ASP A 171 15.30 1.86 -1.83
N VAL A 172 14.06 2.37 -1.74
CA VAL A 172 13.82 3.79 -1.46
C VAL A 172 14.17 4.15 -0.02
N THR A 173 14.02 3.21 0.93
CA THR A 173 14.42 3.39 2.33
C THR A 173 15.94 3.59 2.47
N LEU A 174 16.73 2.86 1.70
CA LEU A 174 18.18 2.92 1.74
C LEU A 174 18.78 4.00 0.83
N GLY A 175 17.97 4.55 -0.06
CA GLY A 175 18.33 5.67 -0.92
C GLY A 175 18.23 7.02 -0.22
N ALA A 176 18.67 8.07 -0.92
CA ALA A 176 18.48 9.44 -0.46
C ALA A 176 16.98 9.83 -0.54
N PRO A 177 16.48 10.67 0.39
CA PRO A 177 15.13 11.22 0.31
C PRO A 177 14.88 11.93 -1.03
N VAL A 178 13.80 11.57 -1.71
CA VAL A 178 13.42 12.18 -3.01
C VAL A 178 12.66 13.48 -2.81
N ASN A 179 12.07 13.69 -1.63
CA ASN A 179 11.12 14.76 -1.31
C ASN A 179 9.97 14.83 -2.35
N GLY A 180 9.49 13.66 -2.72
CA GLY A 180 8.51 13.48 -3.78
C GLY A 180 7.91 12.08 -3.78
N ILE A 181 7.26 11.77 -4.91
CA ILE A 181 6.58 10.50 -5.15
C ILE A 181 7.42 9.65 -6.10
N VAL A 182 7.50 8.37 -5.80
CA VAL A 182 7.99 7.30 -6.68
C VAL A 182 6.83 6.35 -6.92
N GLU A 183 6.51 6.02 -8.16
CA GLU A 183 5.48 5.04 -8.48
C GLU A 183 6.07 3.67 -8.75
N LEU A 184 5.34 2.63 -8.33
CA LEU A 184 5.64 1.23 -8.57
C LEU A 184 4.40 0.53 -9.12
N ALA A 185 4.57 -0.24 -10.19
CA ALA A 185 3.54 -1.09 -10.77
C ALA A 185 4.06 -2.50 -11.06
N GLY A 186 3.18 -3.44 -11.28
CA GLY A 186 3.55 -4.77 -11.76
C GLY A 186 4.02 -4.74 -13.22
N PRO A 187 4.60 -5.85 -13.72
CA PRO A 187 5.12 -5.93 -15.09
C PRO A 187 4.03 -6.07 -16.15
N GLU A 188 2.78 -6.33 -15.76
CA GLU A 188 1.68 -6.66 -16.66
C GLU A 188 0.47 -5.79 -16.40
N THR A 189 -0.17 -5.34 -17.49
CA THR A 189 -1.45 -4.62 -17.46
C THR A 189 -2.57 -5.57 -17.86
N PHE A 190 -3.69 -5.52 -17.16
CA PHE A 190 -4.90 -6.30 -17.43
C PHE A 190 -6.11 -5.35 -17.48
N SER A 191 -7.22 -5.79 -18.05
CA SER A 191 -8.50 -5.28 -17.61
C SER A 191 -8.87 -5.92 -16.26
N LEU A 192 -9.59 -5.19 -15.40
CA LEU A 192 -9.89 -5.66 -14.04
C LEU A 192 -10.74 -6.94 -14.05
N ASP A 193 -11.67 -7.07 -15.00
CA ASP A 193 -12.48 -8.27 -15.20
C ASP A 193 -11.65 -9.46 -15.66
N GLU A 194 -10.66 -9.28 -16.56
CA GLU A 194 -9.75 -10.36 -16.99
C GLU A 194 -8.87 -10.83 -15.83
N PHE A 195 -8.32 -9.90 -15.05
CA PHE A 195 -7.52 -10.22 -13.88
C PHE A 195 -8.29 -11.08 -12.87
N ALA A 196 -9.54 -10.70 -12.55
CA ALA A 196 -10.41 -11.48 -11.68
C ALA A 196 -10.76 -12.85 -12.27
N ARG A 197 -11.00 -12.93 -13.58
CA ARG A 197 -11.29 -14.21 -14.28
C ARG A 197 -10.13 -15.19 -14.18
N LYS A 198 -8.89 -14.71 -14.36
CA LYS A 198 -7.67 -15.54 -14.19
C LYS A 198 -7.56 -16.07 -12.75
N TYR A 199 -7.87 -15.24 -11.76
CA TYR A 199 -7.86 -15.64 -10.34
C TYR A 199 -8.91 -16.73 -10.05
N LEU A 200 -10.17 -16.54 -10.48
CA LEU A 200 -11.25 -17.50 -10.24
C LEU A 200 -10.92 -18.87 -10.89
N ILE A 201 -10.37 -18.87 -12.11
CA ILE A 201 -9.93 -20.11 -12.78
C ILE A 201 -8.82 -20.78 -11.94
N ALA A 202 -7.84 -20.03 -11.47
CA ALA A 202 -6.73 -20.55 -10.71
C ALA A 202 -7.14 -21.17 -9.37
N THR A 203 -8.11 -20.56 -8.71
CA THR A 203 -8.65 -21.00 -7.40
C THR A 203 -9.80 -21.99 -7.51
N LYS A 204 -10.22 -22.33 -8.76
CA LYS A 204 -11.39 -23.21 -9.04
C LYS A 204 -12.68 -22.66 -8.43
N ASP A 205 -12.79 -21.34 -8.35
CA ASP A 205 -14.01 -20.68 -7.89
C ASP A 205 -15.07 -20.75 -9.00
N PRO A 206 -16.31 -21.22 -8.71
CA PRO A 206 -17.34 -21.42 -9.71
C PRO A 206 -18.01 -20.13 -10.18
N ARG A 207 -17.74 -18.99 -9.56
CA ARG A 207 -18.34 -17.71 -9.93
C ARG A 207 -17.95 -17.28 -11.35
N ARG A 208 -18.80 -16.50 -11.98
CA ARG A 208 -18.59 -15.99 -13.35
C ARG A 208 -18.30 -14.50 -13.31
N VAL A 209 -17.33 -14.05 -14.07
CA VAL A 209 -17.04 -12.62 -14.22
C VAL A 209 -17.82 -12.05 -15.40
N ALA A 210 -18.60 -11.00 -15.14
CA ALA A 210 -19.26 -10.18 -16.15
C ALA A 210 -18.57 -8.80 -16.21
N ALA A 211 -18.11 -8.41 -17.40
CA ALA A 211 -17.62 -7.07 -17.64
C ALA A 211 -18.80 -6.10 -17.64
N ASP A 212 -18.71 -5.02 -16.87
CA ASP A 212 -19.73 -3.98 -16.77
C ASP A 212 -19.04 -2.61 -16.64
N ILE A 213 -19.19 -1.76 -17.64
CA ILE A 213 -18.59 -0.41 -17.67
C ILE A 213 -19.10 0.51 -16.55
N HIS A 214 -20.25 0.17 -15.95
CA HIS A 214 -20.85 0.91 -14.83
C HIS A 214 -20.53 0.29 -13.46
N ALA A 215 -19.80 -0.85 -13.44
CA ALA A 215 -19.38 -1.44 -12.19
C ALA A 215 -18.41 -0.51 -11.46
N ARG A 216 -18.67 -0.29 -10.17
CA ARG A 216 -17.86 0.61 -9.33
C ARG A 216 -16.80 -0.16 -8.56
N TYR A 217 -15.63 0.42 -8.48
CA TYR A 217 -14.52 -0.08 -7.67
C TYR A 217 -14.58 0.56 -6.28
N PHE A 218 -15.09 -0.17 -5.29
CA PHE A 218 -15.33 0.35 -3.93
C PHE A 218 -16.00 1.74 -3.95
N GLY A 219 -17.05 1.88 -4.75
CA GLY A 219 -17.87 3.09 -4.87
C GLY A 219 -17.42 4.09 -5.94
N ALA A 220 -16.21 4.00 -6.47
CA ALA A 220 -15.70 4.89 -7.52
C ALA A 220 -15.92 4.33 -8.93
N GLU A 221 -16.15 5.21 -9.89
CA GLU A 221 -16.07 4.88 -11.32
C GLU A 221 -14.61 4.79 -11.77
N LEU A 222 -14.31 3.89 -12.70
CA LEU A 222 -12.97 3.71 -13.22
C LEU A 222 -12.89 4.07 -14.70
N ASP A 223 -11.76 4.63 -15.08
CA ASP A 223 -11.24 4.69 -16.43
C ASP A 223 -9.87 3.99 -16.53
N ASP A 224 -9.29 3.95 -17.71
CA ASP A 224 -8.00 3.28 -17.95
C ASP A 224 -6.81 3.93 -17.24
N GLN A 225 -6.96 5.11 -16.68
CA GLN A 225 -5.93 5.83 -15.96
C GLN A 225 -6.09 5.75 -14.44
N SER A 226 -7.25 5.30 -13.97
CA SER A 226 -7.60 5.32 -12.54
C SER A 226 -6.67 4.47 -11.68
N LEU A 227 -6.32 3.26 -12.14
CA LEU A 227 -5.54 2.25 -11.40
C LEU A 227 -4.24 1.85 -12.11
N THR A 228 -3.82 2.62 -13.10
CA THR A 228 -2.53 2.45 -13.81
C THR A 228 -1.54 3.54 -13.38
N PRO A 229 -0.23 3.28 -13.39
CA PRO A 229 0.76 4.26 -12.98
C PRO A 229 0.86 5.41 -14.01
N GLY A 230 1.52 6.48 -13.62
CA GLY A 230 1.90 7.57 -14.50
C GLY A 230 3.09 7.21 -15.41
N LYS A 231 3.81 8.23 -15.86
CA LYS A 231 4.98 8.03 -16.73
C LYS A 231 6.18 7.53 -15.94
N ASN A 232 6.90 6.54 -16.52
CA ASN A 232 8.15 5.99 -15.97
C ASN A 232 8.07 5.43 -14.54
N PRO A 233 7.10 4.56 -14.22
CA PRO A 233 7.06 3.89 -12.94
C PRO A 233 8.24 2.92 -12.81
N ARG A 234 8.60 2.58 -11.58
CA ARG A 234 9.36 1.35 -11.33
C ARG A 234 8.46 0.17 -11.67
N LEU A 235 9.02 -0.89 -12.23
CA LEU A 235 8.28 -2.11 -12.51
C LEU A 235 8.74 -3.24 -11.58
N GLY A 236 7.76 -3.95 -11.02
CA GLY A 236 7.99 -5.22 -10.36
C GLY A 236 8.41 -6.30 -11.36
N SER A 237 8.85 -7.42 -10.85
CA SER A 237 9.33 -8.55 -11.65
C SER A 237 8.42 -9.78 -11.59
N VAL A 238 7.58 -9.88 -10.56
CA VAL A 238 6.70 -11.04 -10.34
C VAL A 238 5.51 -10.94 -11.27
N ARG A 239 5.37 -11.94 -12.15
CA ARG A 239 4.20 -12.05 -13.04
C ARG A 239 3.01 -12.63 -12.29
N PHE A 240 1.81 -12.26 -12.71
CA PHE A 240 0.60 -12.71 -12.03
C PHE A 240 0.42 -14.24 -12.12
N GLU A 241 0.75 -14.86 -13.25
CA GLU A 241 0.66 -16.31 -13.41
C GLU A 241 1.63 -17.08 -12.51
N ASP A 242 2.83 -16.54 -12.29
CA ASP A 242 3.81 -17.12 -11.38
C ASP A 242 3.32 -17.06 -9.93
N TRP A 243 2.76 -15.90 -9.54
CA TRP A 243 2.15 -15.72 -8.23
C TRP A 243 0.95 -16.67 -8.00
N LEU A 244 0.05 -16.83 -8.99
CA LEU A 244 -1.07 -17.79 -8.92
C LEU A 244 -0.59 -19.23 -8.78
N THR A 245 0.53 -19.59 -9.40
CA THR A 245 1.12 -20.92 -9.24
C THR A 245 1.58 -21.16 -7.80
N GLY A 246 2.06 -20.12 -7.12
CA GLY A 246 2.43 -20.17 -5.70
C GLY A 246 1.25 -20.42 -4.75
N LEU A 247 0.02 -19.98 -5.10
CA LEU A 247 -1.18 -20.21 -4.31
C LEU A 247 -1.67 -21.67 -4.35
N ARG A 248 -1.28 -22.42 -5.37
CA ARG A 248 -1.74 -23.82 -5.58
C ARG A 248 -0.89 -24.85 -4.82
N ARG A 249 0.17 -24.42 -4.16
CA ARG A 249 1.07 -25.26 -3.37
C ARG A 249 0.74 -25.18 -1.89
#